data_2e63f195d0f507612c4e1ebfd2999725
#
_entry.id   2e63f195d0f507612c4e1ebfd2999725
#
_cell.length_a   1.000
_cell.length_b   1.000
_cell.length_c   1.000
_cell.angle_alpha   90.00
_cell.angle_beta   90.00
_cell.angle_gamma   90.00
#
_symmetry.space_group_name_H-M   'P 1'
#
loop_
_entity.id
_entity.type
_entity.pdbx_description
1 polymer ?
#
loop_
_entity_poly.entity_id
_entity_poly.type
_entity_poly.pdbx_seq_one_letter_code
_entity_poly.pdbx_strand_id
1 'polypeptide(L)'
;IFFTIFLGISMLLIGEKRAKPLKDFFDSLNEVVLKMVDLIMLFAPYAVFALLANVVVSSNDPDLLLALLKYALTVVGGLLLMVIFYMILISIFTKKNPFWFLKQLSPAQLLAFSTSSSAATLPVTMERVEEHIGVDKEVSSFVLPVGATINMDGTSLYQAVAAVFIAQALGFDLTFAGQLTIILTALLASIGSAAVPGAGMV
;
A
#
# COMPACT_ATOMS: atom_id res chain seq x y z
N ILE A 1 -10.38 14.95 -0.49
CA ILE A 1 -11.37 13.91 -0.13
C ILE A 1 -12.79 14.46 -0.28
N PHE A 2 -13.20 15.52 0.46
CA PHE A 2 -14.57 16.05 0.38
C PHE A 2 -14.97 16.47 -1.04
N PHE A 3 -14.08 17.19 -1.74
CA PHE A 3 -14.30 17.58 -3.13
C PHE A 3 -14.53 16.35 -4.04
N THR A 4 -13.72 15.32 -3.89
CA THR A 4 -13.82 14.10 -4.72
C THR A 4 -15.11 13.35 -4.50
N ILE A 5 -15.55 13.23 -3.22
CA ILE A 5 -16.83 12.62 -2.88
C ILE A 5 -17.99 13.43 -3.49
N PHE A 6 -17.95 14.77 -3.35
CA PHE A 6 -19.00 15.64 -3.88
C PHE A 6 -19.06 15.59 -5.41
N LEU A 7 -17.89 15.55 -6.07
CA LEU A 7 -17.78 15.38 -7.51
C LEU A 7 -18.39 14.03 -7.96
N GLY A 8 -18.03 12.94 -7.27
CA GLY A 8 -18.57 11.61 -7.57
C GLY A 8 -20.07 11.52 -7.42
N ILE A 9 -20.64 12.05 -6.33
CA ILE A 9 -22.09 12.13 -6.13
C ILE A 9 -22.75 12.97 -7.23
N SER A 10 -22.16 14.11 -7.59
CA SER A 10 -22.68 14.98 -8.64
C SER A 10 -22.69 14.29 -10.02
N MET A 11 -21.65 13.50 -10.33
CA MET A 11 -21.57 12.69 -11.54
C MET A 11 -22.66 11.62 -11.59
N LEU A 12 -22.96 10.98 -10.46
CA LEU A 12 -24.07 10.02 -10.37
C LEU A 12 -25.45 10.69 -10.60
N LEU A 13 -25.65 11.88 -10.01
CA LEU A 13 -26.91 12.60 -10.10
C LEU A 13 -27.24 13.13 -11.51
N ILE A 14 -26.22 13.55 -12.29
CA ILE A 14 -26.44 14.02 -13.69
C ILE A 14 -26.69 12.89 -14.68
N GLY A 15 -26.46 11.62 -14.24
CA GLY A 15 -26.67 10.42 -15.02
C GLY A 15 -25.48 10.05 -15.92
N GLU A 16 -25.35 8.74 -16.17
CA GLU A 16 -24.19 8.11 -16.81
C GLU A 16 -23.82 8.72 -18.16
N LYS A 17 -24.78 8.99 -19.04
CA LYS A 17 -24.50 9.56 -20.38
C LYS A 17 -23.85 10.93 -20.34
N ARG A 18 -24.25 11.78 -19.38
CA ARG A 18 -23.71 13.14 -19.24
C ARG A 18 -22.39 13.15 -18.45
N ALA A 19 -22.23 12.22 -17.51
CA ALA A 19 -21.01 12.07 -16.74
C ALA A 19 -19.88 11.38 -17.52
N LYS A 20 -20.21 10.62 -18.59
CA LYS A 20 -19.26 9.83 -19.36
C LYS A 20 -18.02 10.59 -19.82
N PRO A 21 -18.09 11.79 -20.45
CA PRO A 21 -16.88 12.50 -20.88
C PRO A 21 -15.93 12.84 -19.73
N LEU A 22 -16.49 13.17 -18.57
CA LEU A 22 -15.68 13.48 -17.37
C LEU A 22 -15.07 12.22 -16.77
N LYS A 23 -15.82 11.11 -16.78
CA LYS A 23 -15.30 9.81 -16.36
C LYS A 23 -14.16 9.36 -17.27
N ASP A 24 -14.35 9.38 -18.58
CA ASP A 24 -13.33 8.99 -19.57
C ASP A 24 -12.07 9.88 -19.46
N PHE A 25 -12.24 11.17 -19.13
CA PHE A 25 -11.13 12.08 -18.85
C PHE A 25 -10.33 11.63 -17.62
N PHE A 26 -10.98 11.31 -16.51
CA PHE A 26 -10.28 10.87 -15.30
C PHE A 26 -9.65 9.49 -15.49
N ASP A 27 -10.28 8.59 -16.20
CA ASP A 27 -9.73 7.26 -16.53
C ASP A 27 -8.45 7.43 -17.36
N SER A 28 -8.48 8.23 -18.43
CA SER A 28 -7.31 8.53 -19.25
C SER A 28 -6.22 9.27 -18.48
N LEU A 29 -6.59 10.22 -17.64
CA LEU A 29 -5.65 10.94 -16.78
C LEU A 29 -4.94 10.01 -15.81
N ASN A 30 -5.69 9.07 -15.21
CA ASN A 30 -5.13 8.05 -14.33
C ASN A 30 -4.09 7.18 -15.04
N GLU A 31 -4.37 6.71 -16.27
CA GLU A 31 -3.42 5.94 -17.08
C GLU A 31 -2.13 6.74 -17.37
N VAL A 32 -2.28 8.01 -17.72
CA VAL A 32 -1.12 8.89 -17.98
C VAL A 32 -0.29 9.09 -16.71
N VAL A 33 -0.95 9.35 -15.57
CA VAL A 33 -0.25 9.53 -14.28
C VAL A 33 0.48 8.25 -13.87
N LEU A 34 -0.16 7.08 -13.99
CA LEU A 34 0.50 5.80 -13.72
C LEU A 34 1.73 5.62 -14.62
N LYS A 35 1.64 5.97 -15.91
CA LYS A 35 2.78 5.90 -16.82
C LYS A 35 3.89 6.89 -16.47
N MET A 36 3.56 8.08 -15.99
CA MET A 36 4.55 9.02 -15.46
C MET A 36 5.28 8.44 -14.25
N VAL A 37 4.55 7.80 -13.33
CA VAL A 37 5.16 7.10 -12.18
C VAL A 37 6.11 6.00 -12.64
N ASP A 38 5.72 5.17 -13.60
CA ASP A 38 6.59 4.13 -14.17
C ASP A 38 7.92 4.73 -14.69
N LEU A 39 7.84 5.85 -15.44
CA LEU A 39 9.03 6.52 -15.97
C LEU A 39 9.94 7.06 -14.87
N ILE A 40 9.37 7.61 -13.81
CA ILE A 40 10.12 8.09 -12.64
C ILE A 40 10.78 6.89 -11.93
N MET A 41 10.07 5.78 -11.78
CA MET A 41 10.57 4.58 -11.10
C MET A 41 11.73 3.91 -11.84
N LEU A 42 11.95 4.17 -13.14
CA LEU A 42 13.17 3.74 -13.84
C LEU A 42 14.44 4.37 -13.25
N PHE A 43 14.32 5.56 -12.68
CA PHE A 43 15.45 6.25 -12.04
C PHE A 43 15.60 5.89 -10.54
N ALA A 44 14.63 5.20 -9.95
CA ALA A 44 14.63 4.86 -8.53
C ALA A 44 15.90 4.12 -8.07
N PRO A 45 16.45 3.11 -8.78
CA PRO A 45 17.68 2.44 -8.36
C PRO A 45 18.87 3.39 -8.24
N TYR A 46 19.01 4.33 -9.18
CA TYR A 46 20.08 5.33 -9.15
C TYR A 46 19.89 6.34 -8.03
N ALA A 47 18.66 6.80 -7.81
CA ALA A 47 18.33 7.71 -6.74
C ALA A 47 18.56 7.07 -5.36
N VAL A 48 18.15 5.82 -5.17
CA VAL A 48 18.38 5.06 -3.93
C VAL A 48 19.87 4.88 -3.68
N PHE A 49 20.64 4.49 -4.70
CA PHE A 49 22.09 4.37 -4.58
C PHE A 49 22.73 5.71 -4.17
N ALA A 50 22.37 6.80 -4.83
CA ALA A 50 22.91 8.12 -4.53
C ALA A 50 22.55 8.60 -3.11
N LEU A 51 21.32 8.37 -2.68
CA LEU A 51 20.86 8.71 -1.34
C LEU A 51 21.58 7.89 -0.26
N LEU A 52 21.72 6.58 -0.46
CA LEU A 52 22.46 5.71 0.47
C LEU A 52 23.94 6.08 0.51
N ALA A 53 24.56 6.34 -0.64
CA ALA A 53 25.94 6.80 -0.69
C ALA A 53 26.12 8.13 0.05
N ASN A 54 25.21 9.08 -0.14
CA ASN A 54 25.23 10.35 0.59
C ASN A 54 25.10 10.13 2.11
N VAL A 55 24.18 9.29 2.54
CA VAL A 55 23.99 8.95 3.96
C VAL A 55 25.27 8.34 4.54
N VAL A 56 25.91 7.39 3.85
CA VAL A 56 27.14 6.74 4.30
C VAL A 56 28.30 7.73 4.40
N VAL A 57 28.44 8.62 3.39
CA VAL A 57 29.53 9.61 3.36
C VAL A 57 29.33 10.74 4.38
N SER A 58 28.07 11.15 4.59
CA SER A 58 27.72 12.27 5.49
C SER A 58 27.63 11.87 6.95
N SER A 59 27.33 10.60 7.23
CA SER A 59 27.29 10.07 8.60
C SER A 59 28.68 9.57 9.01
N ASN A 60 29.23 10.15 10.07
CA ASN A 60 30.45 9.62 10.69
C ASN A 60 30.14 8.43 11.64
N ASP A 61 28.96 7.85 11.56
CA ASP A 61 28.48 6.79 12.45
C ASP A 61 28.42 5.45 11.69
N PRO A 62 29.35 4.51 11.97
CA PRO A 62 29.35 3.18 11.37
C PRO A 62 28.09 2.36 11.71
N ASP A 63 27.45 2.67 12.85
CA ASP A 63 26.29 1.93 13.34
C ASP A 63 24.99 2.30 12.60
N LEU A 64 24.99 3.38 11.82
CA LEU A 64 23.83 3.80 11.04
C LEU A 64 23.36 2.73 10.03
N LEU A 65 24.30 2.10 9.33
CA LEU A 65 23.96 1.01 8.38
C LEU A 65 23.35 -0.19 9.09
N LEU A 66 23.85 -0.50 10.29
CA LEU A 66 23.26 -1.58 11.11
C LEU A 66 21.87 -1.20 11.60
N ALA A 67 21.66 0.06 11.97
CA ALA A 67 20.34 0.57 12.35
C ALA A 67 19.33 0.50 11.19
N LEU A 68 19.75 0.89 9.98
CA LEU A 68 18.92 0.75 8.76
C LEU A 68 18.60 -0.71 8.43
N LEU A 69 19.56 -1.61 8.61
CA LEU A 69 19.32 -3.05 8.43
C LEU A 69 18.30 -3.58 9.46
N LYS A 70 18.44 -3.19 10.74
CA LYS A 70 17.47 -3.55 11.78
C LYS A 70 16.08 -3.02 11.45
N TYR A 71 15.97 -1.77 10.99
CA TYR A 71 14.72 -1.19 10.51
C TYR A 71 14.10 -2.02 9.39
N ALA A 72 14.85 -2.33 8.33
CA ALA A 72 14.38 -3.14 7.21
C ALA A 72 13.91 -4.53 7.65
N LEU A 73 14.68 -5.21 8.51
CA LEU A 73 14.31 -6.52 9.06
C LEU A 73 13.06 -6.45 9.94
N THR A 74 12.87 -5.36 10.69
CA THR A 74 11.66 -5.15 11.49
C THR A 74 10.44 -4.99 10.62
N VAL A 75 10.52 -4.21 9.54
CA VAL A 75 9.42 -4.07 8.57
C VAL A 75 9.09 -5.41 7.91
N VAL A 76 10.09 -6.13 7.41
CA VAL A 76 9.89 -7.45 6.78
C VAL A 76 9.29 -8.44 7.78
N GLY A 77 9.81 -8.48 9.00
CA GLY A 77 9.27 -9.33 10.08
C GLY A 77 7.82 -9.00 10.40
N GLY A 78 7.48 -7.71 10.49
CA GLY A 78 6.11 -7.26 10.71
C GLY A 78 5.16 -7.66 9.57
N LEU A 79 5.59 -7.52 8.32
CA LEU A 79 4.81 -7.95 7.16
C LEU A 79 4.59 -9.47 7.13
N LEU A 80 5.61 -10.26 7.49
CA LEU A 80 5.46 -11.71 7.60
C LEU A 80 4.47 -12.11 8.70
N LEU A 81 4.52 -11.46 9.86
CA LEU A 81 3.54 -11.67 10.93
C LEU A 81 2.12 -11.33 10.48
N MET A 82 1.97 -10.26 9.70
CA MET A 82 0.69 -9.86 9.12
C MET A 82 0.14 -10.91 8.14
N VAL A 83 0.99 -11.46 7.26
CA VAL A 83 0.59 -12.56 6.37
C VAL A 83 0.14 -13.77 7.17
N ILE A 84 0.88 -14.15 8.22
CA ILE A 84 0.49 -15.26 9.12
C ILE A 84 -0.85 -14.97 9.78
N PHE A 85 -1.08 -13.76 10.25
CA PHE A 85 -2.35 -13.34 10.83
C PHE A 85 -3.50 -13.49 9.83
N TYR A 86 -3.35 -13.05 8.59
CA TYR A 86 -4.37 -13.25 7.55
C TYR A 86 -4.60 -14.72 7.21
N MET A 87 -3.56 -15.54 7.18
CA MET A 87 -3.69 -16.98 6.99
C MET A 87 -4.53 -17.64 8.10
N ILE A 88 -4.33 -17.19 9.34
CA ILE A 88 -5.14 -17.64 10.49
C ILE A 88 -6.59 -17.21 10.33
N LEU A 89 -6.85 -15.95 9.98
CA LEU A 89 -8.21 -15.45 9.75
C LEU A 89 -8.93 -16.23 8.65
N ILE A 90 -8.27 -16.46 7.51
CA ILE A 90 -8.82 -17.26 6.40
C ILE A 90 -9.17 -18.67 6.90
N SER A 91 -8.27 -19.32 7.62
CA SER A 91 -8.50 -20.66 8.15
C SER A 91 -9.70 -20.73 9.09
N ILE A 92 -9.86 -19.73 9.97
CA ILE A 92 -10.95 -19.67 10.97
C ILE A 92 -12.27 -19.36 10.29
N PHE A 93 -12.34 -18.30 9.47
CA PHE A 93 -13.61 -17.80 8.93
C PHE A 93 -14.09 -18.58 7.71
N THR A 94 -13.19 -19.00 6.82
CA THR A 94 -13.57 -19.67 5.59
C THR A 94 -13.45 -21.18 5.66
N LYS A 95 -12.73 -21.72 6.68
CA LYS A 95 -12.39 -23.14 6.81
C LYS A 95 -11.65 -23.72 5.59
N LYS A 96 -11.15 -22.85 4.70
CA LYS A 96 -10.34 -23.24 3.54
C LYS A 96 -8.86 -23.29 3.93
N ASN A 97 -8.09 -24.07 3.18
CA ASN A 97 -6.64 -24.15 3.40
C ASN A 97 -5.98 -22.80 3.05
N PRO A 98 -5.31 -22.12 4.00
CA PRO A 98 -4.69 -20.82 3.76
C PRO A 98 -3.55 -20.87 2.73
N PHE A 99 -2.82 -21.98 2.63
CA PHE A 99 -1.78 -22.16 1.62
C PHE A 99 -2.37 -22.26 0.20
N TRP A 100 -3.52 -22.92 0.07
CA TRP A 100 -4.26 -22.94 -1.19
C TRP A 100 -4.66 -21.51 -1.59
N PHE A 101 -5.18 -20.71 -0.65
CA PHE A 101 -5.57 -19.33 -0.90
C PHE A 101 -4.38 -18.48 -1.36
N LEU A 102 -3.23 -18.55 -0.66
CA LEU A 102 -2.00 -17.85 -1.07
C LEU A 102 -1.55 -18.26 -2.49
N LYS A 103 -1.63 -19.55 -2.81
CA LYS A 103 -1.28 -20.05 -4.14
C LYS A 103 -2.18 -19.48 -5.23
N GLN A 104 -3.49 -19.36 -4.97
CA GLN A 104 -4.42 -18.76 -5.95
C GLN A 104 -4.14 -17.27 -6.16
N LEU A 105 -3.75 -16.56 -5.12
CA LEU A 105 -3.41 -15.12 -5.19
C LEU A 105 -1.97 -14.83 -5.62
N SER A 106 -1.10 -15.85 -5.75
CA SER A 106 0.32 -15.64 -6.04
C SER A 106 0.60 -14.77 -7.27
N PRO A 107 -0.14 -14.84 -8.41
CA PRO A 107 0.09 -13.96 -9.54
C PRO A 107 -0.17 -12.48 -9.21
N ALA A 108 -1.24 -12.21 -8.44
CA ALA A 108 -1.53 -10.86 -7.98
C ALA A 108 -0.47 -10.35 -6.98
N GLN A 109 -0.01 -11.22 -6.08
CA GLN A 109 1.07 -10.88 -5.13
C GLN A 109 2.39 -10.56 -5.84
N LEU A 110 2.77 -11.36 -6.84
CA LEU A 110 3.98 -11.12 -7.64
C LEU A 110 3.88 -9.80 -8.44
N LEU A 111 2.70 -9.52 -9.00
CA LEU A 111 2.47 -8.26 -9.70
C LEU A 111 2.49 -7.07 -8.73
N ALA A 112 1.88 -7.20 -7.56
CA ALA A 112 1.92 -6.17 -6.51
C ALA A 112 3.35 -5.89 -6.05
N PHE A 113 4.15 -6.94 -5.87
CA PHE A 113 5.56 -6.81 -5.51
C PHE A 113 6.38 -6.08 -6.59
N SER A 114 6.15 -6.41 -7.87
CA SER A 114 6.90 -5.80 -8.98
C SER A 114 6.48 -4.37 -9.27
N THR A 115 5.18 -4.06 -9.15
CA THR A 115 4.64 -2.72 -9.45
C THR A 115 4.64 -1.78 -8.25
N SER A 116 4.70 -2.32 -7.03
CA SER A 116 4.49 -1.58 -5.77
C SER A 116 3.19 -0.75 -5.77
N SER A 117 2.17 -1.18 -6.52
CA SER A 117 0.91 -0.46 -6.71
C SER A 117 -0.30 -1.38 -6.57
N SER A 118 -1.13 -1.11 -5.58
CA SER A 118 -2.40 -1.83 -5.39
C SER A 118 -3.39 -1.52 -6.53
N ALA A 119 -3.38 -0.29 -7.06
CA ALA A 119 -4.24 0.10 -8.19
C ALA A 119 -3.86 -0.65 -9.47
N ALA A 120 -2.57 -0.73 -9.81
CA ALA A 120 -2.10 -1.47 -10.99
C ALA A 120 -2.36 -2.99 -10.88
N THR A 121 -2.39 -3.52 -9.66
CA THR A 121 -2.62 -4.95 -9.39
C THR A 121 -4.10 -5.31 -9.36
N LEU A 122 -4.98 -4.34 -9.15
CA LEU A 122 -6.41 -4.55 -8.92
C LEU A 122 -7.10 -5.43 -9.98
N PRO A 123 -6.89 -5.25 -11.29
CA PRO A 123 -7.53 -6.09 -12.31
C PRO A 123 -7.17 -7.58 -12.16
N VAL A 124 -5.90 -7.88 -11.92
CA VAL A 124 -5.43 -9.26 -11.71
C VAL A 124 -5.95 -9.81 -10.37
N THR A 125 -6.02 -8.98 -9.34
CA THR A 125 -6.61 -9.40 -8.05
C THR A 125 -8.08 -9.76 -8.22
N MET A 126 -8.85 -8.97 -8.96
CA MET A 126 -10.26 -9.24 -9.25
C MET A 126 -10.44 -10.55 -10.01
N GLU A 127 -9.70 -10.75 -11.09
CA GLU A 127 -9.71 -12.01 -11.87
C GLU A 127 -9.42 -13.21 -10.95
N ARG A 128 -8.36 -13.14 -10.14
CA ARG A 128 -7.98 -14.24 -9.25
C ARG A 128 -9.02 -14.54 -8.18
N VAL A 129 -9.64 -13.50 -7.63
CA VAL A 129 -10.67 -13.64 -6.59
C VAL A 129 -11.96 -14.19 -7.16
N GLU A 130 -12.37 -13.75 -8.33
CA GLU A 130 -13.60 -14.20 -9.00
C GLU A 130 -13.46 -15.60 -9.57
N GLU A 131 -12.44 -15.84 -10.40
CA GLU A 131 -12.34 -17.08 -11.19
C GLU A 131 -11.69 -18.23 -10.43
N HIS A 132 -10.76 -17.95 -9.50
CA HIS A 132 -9.98 -19.01 -8.83
C HIS A 132 -10.37 -19.23 -7.37
N ILE A 133 -10.83 -18.20 -6.68
CA ILE A 133 -11.30 -18.32 -5.30
C ILE A 133 -12.81 -18.52 -5.26
N GLY A 134 -13.55 -18.00 -6.25
CA GLY A 134 -14.99 -18.19 -6.39
C GLY A 134 -15.82 -17.20 -5.59
N VAL A 135 -15.37 -15.95 -5.48
CA VAL A 135 -16.13 -14.87 -4.87
C VAL A 135 -17.05 -14.24 -5.92
N ASP A 136 -18.29 -13.95 -5.55
CA ASP A 136 -19.25 -13.33 -6.43
C ASP A 136 -18.75 -11.99 -6.98
N LYS A 137 -18.97 -11.77 -8.28
CA LYS A 137 -18.52 -10.57 -8.98
C LYS A 137 -19.11 -9.28 -8.39
N GLU A 138 -20.35 -9.32 -7.90
CA GLU A 138 -20.98 -8.17 -7.25
C GLU A 138 -20.21 -7.75 -6.00
N VAL A 139 -19.72 -8.71 -5.22
CA VAL A 139 -18.93 -8.47 -4.00
C VAL A 139 -17.54 -8.00 -4.36
N SER A 140 -16.84 -8.69 -5.27
CA SER A 140 -15.45 -8.39 -5.65
C SER A 140 -15.33 -7.01 -6.27
N SER A 141 -16.24 -6.64 -7.17
CA SER A 141 -16.25 -5.36 -7.88
C SER A 141 -16.46 -4.13 -6.97
N PHE A 142 -17.03 -4.34 -5.79
CA PHE A 142 -17.17 -3.28 -4.79
C PHE A 142 -16.04 -3.32 -3.73
N VAL A 143 -15.81 -4.49 -3.14
CA VAL A 143 -14.90 -4.63 -2.00
C VAL A 143 -13.44 -4.42 -2.38
N LEU A 144 -12.99 -4.95 -3.53
CA LEU A 144 -11.59 -4.89 -3.91
C LEU A 144 -11.12 -3.47 -4.30
N PRO A 145 -11.86 -2.68 -5.11
CA PRO A 145 -11.47 -1.30 -5.38
C PRO A 145 -11.45 -0.42 -4.13
N VAL A 146 -12.45 -0.58 -3.26
CA VAL A 146 -12.49 0.15 -1.96
C VAL A 146 -11.32 -0.29 -1.08
N GLY A 147 -11.08 -1.60 -0.99
CA GLY A 147 -9.98 -2.16 -0.20
C GLY A 147 -8.61 -1.72 -0.70
N ALA A 148 -8.43 -1.58 -2.01
CA ALA A 148 -7.15 -1.15 -2.59
C ALA A 148 -6.68 0.22 -2.10
N THR A 149 -7.61 1.07 -1.64
CA THR A 149 -7.31 2.42 -1.13
C THR A 149 -7.47 2.55 0.38
N ILE A 150 -8.45 1.87 0.98
CA ILE A 150 -8.76 2.02 2.41
C ILE A 150 -7.98 0.99 3.25
N ASN A 151 -7.80 -0.22 2.74
CA ASN A 151 -7.16 -1.31 3.47
C ASN A 151 -5.68 -1.42 3.11
N MET A 152 -4.87 -0.47 3.57
CA MET A 152 -3.43 -0.39 3.33
C MET A 152 -2.62 -0.73 4.58
N ASP A 153 -2.82 -1.91 5.14
CA ASP A 153 -2.22 -2.35 6.40
C ASP A 153 -0.68 -2.40 6.34
N GLY A 154 -0.12 -2.81 5.19
CA GLY A 154 1.33 -2.79 4.98
C GLY A 154 1.91 -1.38 5.03
N THR A 155 1.20 -0.39 4.48
CA THR A 155 1.59 1.02 4.54
C THR A 155 1.53 1.54 5.96
N SER A 156 0.47 1.24 6.69
CA SER A 156 0.30 1.61 8.10
C SER A 156 1.43 1.05 8.98
N LEU A 157 1.74 -0.24 8.82
CA LEU A 157 2.83 -0.90 9.54
C LEU A 157 4.17 -0.24 9.23
N TYR A 158 4.47 -0.03 7.95
CA TYR A 158 5.70 0.60 7.52
C TYR A 158 5.84 2.01 8.09
N GLN A 159 4.81 2.86 7.99
CA GLN A 159 4.81 4.23 8.52
C GLN A 159 5.02 4.25 10.04
N ALA A 160 4.35 3.35 10.79
CA ALA A 160 4.52 3.26 12.24
C ALA A 160 5.95 2.86 12.63
N VAL A 161 6.51 1.84 11.96
CA VAL A 161 7.89 1.41 12.23
C VAL A 161 8.89 2.50 11.85
N ALA A 162 8.67 3.22 10.73
CA ALA A 162 9.51 4.33 10.31
C ALA A 162 9.50 5.48 11.32
N ALA A 163 8.32 5.87 11.81
CA ALA A 163 8.19 6.94 12.80
C ALA A 163 8.89 6.60 14.13
N VAL A 164 8.73 5.36 14.59
CA VAL A 164 9.43 4.87 15.79
C VAL A 164 10.94 4.85 15.57
N PHE A 165 11.39 4.36 14.42
CA PHE A 165 12.82 4.34 14.07
C PHE A 165 13.42 5.75 14.06
N ILE A 166 12.76 6.72 13.42
CA ILE A 166 13.21 8.10 13.35
C ILE A 166 13.27 8.72 14.76
N ALA A 167 12.25 8.49 15.57
CA ALA A 167 12.23 8.99 16.94
C ALA A 167 13.41 8.44 17.76
N GLN A 168 13.69 7.14 17.64
CA GLN A 168 14.84 6.52 18.33
C GLN A 168 16.18 7.03 17.78
N ALA A 169 16.32 7.20 16.47
CA ALA A 169 17.53 7.73 15.86
C ALA A 169 17.83 9.17 16.28
N LEU A 170 16.80 9.96 16.58
CA LEU A 170 16.91 11.32 17.08
C LEU A 170 17.00 11.40 18.62
N GLY A 171 17.04 10.26 19.31
CA GLY A 171 17.15 10.21 20.76
C GLY A 171 15.88 10.61 21.53
N PHE A 172 14.71 10.53 20.90
CA PHE A 172 13.43 10.76 21.57
C PHE A 172 12.97 9.51 22.32
N ASP A 173 12.69 9.64 23.59
CA ASP A 173 12.06 8.60 24.40
C ASP A 173 10.54 8.57 24.12
N LEU A 174 10.09 7.51 23.47
CA LEU A 174 8.68 7.33 23.19
C LEU A 174 7.97 6.69 24.37
N THR A 175 7.06 7.44 24.98
CA THR A 175 6.12 6.90 25.95
C THR A 175 5.12 5.96 25.29
N PHE A 176 4.48 5.08 26.05
CA PHE A 176 3.41 4.20 25.53
C PHE A 176 2.29 4.99 24.85
N ALA A 177 1.89 6.12 25.40
CA ALA A 177 0.90 7.01 24.77
C ALA A 177 1.41 7.58 23.44
N GLY A 178 2.68 7.95 23.35
CA GLY A 178 3.32 8.39 22.10
C GLY A 178 3.31 7.29 21.03
N GLN A 179 3.62 6.05 21.41
CA GLN A 179 3.57 4.91 20.47
C GLN A 179 2.15 4.66 19.98
N LEU A 180 1.13 4.72 20.84
CA LEU A 180 -0.27 4.61 20.42
C LEU A 180 -0.68 5.73 19.47
N THR A 181 -0.23 6.95 19.72
CA THR A 181 -0.48 8.08 18.82
C THR A 181 0.13 7.85 17.43
N ILE A 182 1.37 7.35 17.37
CA ILE A 182 2.02 6.98 16.10
C ILE A 182 1.20 5.92 15.36
N ILE A 183 0.77 4.86 16.04
CA ILE A 183 -0.03 3.79 15.42
C ILE A 183 -1.33 4.35 14.86
N LEU A 184 -2.07 5.14 15.64
CA LEU A 184 -3.35 5.71 15.20
C LEU A 184 -3.17 6.68 14.04
N THR A 185 -2.15 7.54 14.07
CA THR A 185 -1.88 8.47 12.98
C THR A 185 -1.42 7.75 11.71
N ALA A 186 -0.58 6.73 11.82
CA ALA A 186 -0.16 5.91 10.70
C ALA A 186 -1.35 5.16 10.07
N LEU A 187 -2.27 4.64 10.89
CA LEU A 187 -3.50 4.01 10.42
C LEU A 187 -4.37 5.00 9.64
N LEU A 188 -4.61 6.19 10.18
CA LEU A 188 -5.40 7.22 9.50
C LEU A 188 -4.72 7.74 8.23
N ALA A 189 -3.41 7.91 8.25
CA ALA A 189 -2.63 8.34 7.09
C ALA A 189 -2.66 7.28 5.97
N SER A 190 -2.57 5.99 6.32
CA SER A 190 -2.63 4.91 5.34
C SER A 190 -3.98 4.83 4.63
N ILE A 191 -5.10 5.07 5.34
CA ILE A 191 -6.45 5.13 4.76
C ILE A 191 -6.59 6.28 3.75
N GLY A 192 -5.86 7.38 3.93
CA GLY A 192 -5.85 8.52 3.02
C GLY A 192 -4.83 8.43 1.88
N SER A 193 -3.96 7.43 1.89
CA SER A 193 -2.92 7.25 0.88
C SER A 193 -3.49 6.79 -0.46
N ALA A 194 -2.89 7.26 -1.56
CA ALA A 194 -3.22 6.74 -2.88
C ALA A 194 -2.61 5.35 -3.10
N ALA A 195 -3.30 4.49 -3.88
CA ALA A 195 -2.85 3.12 -4.16
C ALA A 195 -1.75 3.05 -5.24
N VAL A 196 -0.82 4.02 -5.25
CA VAL A 196 0.27 4.16 -6.22
C VAL A 196 1.63 4.05 -5.54
N PRO A 197 2.70 3.71 -6.29
CA PRO A 197 4.03 3.54 -5.71
C PRO A 197 4.51 4.77 -4.92
N GLY A 198 5.02 4.55 -3.72
CA GLY A 198 5.61 5.61 -2.89
C GLY A 198 4.63 6.55 -2.18
N ALA A 199 3.33 6.49 -2.44
CA ALA A 199 2.35 7.41 -1.85
C ALA A 199 2.26 7.34 -0.32
N GLY A 200 2.61 6.21 0.27
CA GLY A 200 2.62 6.05 1.72
C GLY A 200 3.79 6.74 2.43
N MET A 201 4.72 7.35 1.68
CA MET A 201 5.88 8.05 2.24
C MET A 201 5.73 9.58 2.24
N VAL A 202 4.72 10.09 1.61
CA VAL A 202 4.37 11.50 1.50
C VAL A 202 3.20 11.80 2.43
#